data_7ce8ac9c2ea930a2c372c24f43564564
#
_entry.id   7ce8ac9c2ea930a2c372c24f43564564
#
_cell.length_a   1.000
_cell.length_b   1.000
_cell.length_c   1.000
_cell.angle_alpha   90.00
_cell.angle_beta   90.00
_cell.angle_gamma   90.00
#
_symmetry.space_group_name_H-M   'P 1'
#
loop_
_entity.id
_entity.type
_entity.pdbx_description
1 polymer ?
#
loop_
_entity_poly.entity_id
_entity_poly.type
_entity_poly.pdbx_seq_one_letter_code
_entity_poly.pdbx_strand_id
1 'polypeptide(L)'
;MIKITSKLGDILTYAKENGIDPTVEFVLLELEKNREYGLRPNRVDMFEALERYILEKTPSVSADQIKDYRTLRKHLNGFKKYSSQPVTFRNLNLTFYNEFMDYLFHKVVKPNGTIGLLTNSAGKIIRLLKGFVNYQIVKGVIPPIDLRNFKVVEEETDAIYLSEKELAAIYELDLSGDKQLEEIRDVFITGCFTGLRYSDLSTLSPEHIDLDNENINLKQRKVHKAVVIPMIDYVPEILKKYNYDLPKIPR
;
A
#
# COMPACT_ATOMS: atom_id res chain seq x y z
N MET A 1 6.55 47.10 -8.03
CA MET A 1 7.87 46.70 -7.54
C MET A 1 7.83 45.86 -6.26
N ILE A 2 7.08 46.25 -5.24
CA ILE A 2 7.01 45.54 -3.92
C ILE A 2 6.57 44.04 -3.98
N LYS A 3 5.73 43.64 -4.96
CA LYS A 3 5.26 42.25 -5.09
C LYS A 3 6.31 41.25 -5.64
N ILE A 4 7.31 41.73 -6.39
CA ILE A 4 8.34 40.86 -6.99
C ILE A 4 9.46 40.60 -5.98
N THR A 5 9.85 41.60 -5.19
CA THR A 5 10.85 41.48 -4.13
C THR A 5 10.38 40.54 -2.99
N SER A 6 9.10 40.59 -2.63
CA SER A 6 8.52 39.66 -1.65
C SER A 6 8.55 38.21 -2.15
N LYS A 7 8.22 37.98 -3.43
CA LYS A 7 8.26 36.63 -4.04
C LYS A 7 9.68 36.07 -4.15
N LEU A 8 10.64 36.92 -4.49
CA LEU A 8 12.05 36.53 -4.56
C LEU A 8 12.56 36.13 -3.15
N GLY A 9 12.21 36.92 -2.14
CA GLY A 9 12.53 36.59 -0.76
C GLY A 9 11.96 35.24 -0.31
N ASP A 10 10.71 34.96 -0.66
CA ASP A 10 10.05 33.67 -0.34
C ASP A 10 10.77 32.48 -1.01
N ILE A 11 11.19 32.63 -2.29
CA ILE A 11 11.91 31.58 -3.04
C ILE A 11 13.31 31.35 -2.47
N LEU A 12 14.03 32.41 -2.13
CA LEU A 12 15.37 32.31 -1.55
C LEU A 12 15.34 31.71 -0.14
N THR A 13 14.34 32.07 0.65
CA THR A 13 14.11 31.47 1.98
C THR A 13 13.81 29.97 1.86
N TYR A 14 12.94 29.61 0.91
CA TYR A 14 12.62 28.21 0.61
C TYR A 14 13.89 27.42 0.21
N ALA A 15 14.69 27.95 -0.71
CA ALA A 15 15.94 27.31 -1.15
C ALA A 15 16.89 27.08 0.04
N LYS A 16 17.09 28.08 0.90
CA LYS A 16 17.94 28.01 2.07
C LYS A 16 17.44 27.00 3.09
N GLU A 17 16.15 26.98 3.39
CA GLU A 17 15.53 26.04 4.35
C GLU A 17 15.59 24.57 3.87
N ASN A 18 15.66 24.33 2.55
CA ASN A 18 15.72 22.99 1.97
C ASN A 18 17.13 22.60 1.48
N GLY A 19 18.17 23.40 1.78
CA GLY A 19 19.53 23.10 1.36
C GLY A 19 19.74 23.11 -0.17
N ILE A 20 18.91 23.83 -0.90
CA ILE A 20 19.00 23.98 -2.35
C ILE A 20 19.86 25.23 -2.65
N ASP A 21 20.88 25.07 -3.50
CA ASP A 21 21.64 26.21 -3.98
C ASP A 21 20.77 27.04 -4.95
N PRO A 22 20.44 28.31 -4.64
CA PRO A 22 19.48 29.09 -5.42
C PRO A 22 20.14 29.64 -6.69
N THR A 23 20.35 28.79 -7.68
CA THR A 23 20.81 29.23 -9.00
C THR A 23 19.78 30.17 -9.66
N VAL A 24 20.25 31.05 -10.57
CA VAL A 24 19.36 31.96 -11.31
C VAL A 24 18.28 31.18 -12.07
N GLU A 25 18.63 30.03 -12.62
CA GLU A 25 17.72 29.14 -13.35
C GLU A 25 16.63 28.56 -12.41
N PHE A 26 16.99 28.12 -11.21
CA PHE A 26 16.05 27.69 -10.19
C PHE A 26 15.06 28.81 -9.81
N VAL A 27 15.59 30.02 -9.56
CA VAL A 27 14.76 31.18 -9.19
C VAL A 27 13.81 31.58 -10.31
N LEU A 28 14.26 31.57 -11.55
CA LEU A 28 13.41 31.88 -12.73
C LEU A 28 12.31 30.82 -12.90
N LEU A 29 12.65 29.54 -12.79
CA LEU A 29 11.71 28.42 -12.86
C LEU A 29 10.62 28.52 -11.78
N GLU A 30 11.02 28.87 -10.56
CA GLU A 30 10.08 29.03 -9.44
C GLU A 30 9.21 30.31 -9.60
N LEU A 31 9.73 31.38 -10.18
CA LEU A 31 8.95 32.58 -10.52
C LEU A 31 7.93 32.30 -11.62
N GLU A 32 8.28 31.50 -12.64
CA GLU A 32 7.37 31.11 -13.73
C GLU A 32 6.25 30.18 -13.22
N LYS A 33 6.57 29.16 -12.46
CA LYS A 33 5.57 28.28 -11.81
C LYS A 33 4.58 29.08 -10.95
N ASN A 34 5.07 30.05 -10.19
CA ASN A 34 4.23 30.94 -9.39
C ASN A 34 3.36 31.88 -10.24
N ARG A 35 3.73 32.15 -11.49
CA ARG A 35 2.95 32.94 -12.45
C ARG A 35 1.80 32.13 -13.04
N GLU A 36 2.07 30.88 -13.41
CA GLU A 36 1.14 30.03 -14.15
C GLU A 36 0.01 29.47 -13.24
N TYR A 37 0.30 29.17 -11.98
CA TYR A 37 -0.67 28.54 -11.08
C TYR A 37 -1.24 29.46 -9.99
N GLY A 38 -0.77 30.71 -9.85
CA GLY A 38 -1.25 31.65 -8.84
C GLY A 38 -1.11 31.18 -7.38
N LEU A 39 -0.43 30.05 -7.18
CA LEU A 39 -0.31 29.35 -5.92
C LEU A 39 1.02 29.71 -5.25
N ARG A 40 0.97 30.32 -4.08
CA ARG A 40 2.15 30.43 -3.21
C ARG A 40 2.40 29.03 -2.60
N PRO A 41 3.65 28.51 -2.61
CA PRO A 41 4.00 27.21 -2.01
C PRO A 41 3.57 27.09 -0.52
N ASN A 42 3.41 28.25 0.15
CA ASN A 42 3.02 28.37 1.55
C ASN A 42 1.53 28.19 1.85
N ARG A 43 0.66 27.99 0.86
CA ARG A 43 -0.81 27.95 1.06
C ARG A 43 -1.49 26.63 0.73
N VAL A 44 -0.76 25.65 0.21
CA VAL A 44 -1.36 24.35 -0.06
C VAL A 44 -1.43 23.55 1.23
N ASP A 45 -2.63 23.39 1.76
CA ASP A 45 -2.82 22.49 2.89
C ASP A 45 -2.54 21.05 2.48
N MET A 46 -1.63 20.39 3.21
CA MET A 46 -1.18 19.04 2.88
C MET A 46 -2.32 18.02 3.01
N PHE A 47 -3.25 18.22 3.95
CA PHE A 47 -4.36 17.31 4.18
C PHE A 47 -5.46 17.48 3.13
N GLU A 48 -5.73 18.70 2.71
CA GLU A 48 -6.64 18.98 1.58
C GLU A 48 -6.07 18.43 0.27
N ALA A 49 -4.76 18.60 0.05
CA ALA A 49 -4.07 18.04 -1.12
C ALA A 49 -4.12 16.51 -1.10
N LEU A 50 -3.99 15.87 0.06
CA LEU A 50 -4.09 14.41 0.21
C LEU A 50 -5.52 13.92 -0.04
N GLU A 51 -6.54 14.63 0.42
CA GLU A 51 -7.93 14.28 0.10
C GLU A 51 -8.20 14.35 -1.40
N ARG A 52 -7.77 15.43 -2.06
CA ARG A 52 -7.88 15.55 -3.51
C ARG A 52 -7.14 14.44 -4.24
N TYR A 53 -5.93 14.10 -3.78
CA TYR A 53 -5.16 12.97 -4.33
C TYR A 53 -5.92 11.64 -4.22
N ILE A 54 -6.55 11.37 -3.08
CA ILE A 54 -7.37 10.17 -2.88
C ILE A 54 -8.53 10.15 -3.86
N LEU A 55 -9.26 11.26 -4.01
CA LEU A 55 -10.39 11.37 -4.94
C LEU A 55 -9.94 11.16 -6.40
N GLU A 56 -8.84 11.79 -6.82
CA GLU A 56 -8.30 11.66 -8.16
C GLU A 56 -7.82 10.24 -8.48
N LYS A 57 -7.28 9.52 -7.49
CA LYS A 57 -6.82 8.14 -7.65
C LYS A 57 -7.96 7.11 -7.63
N THR A 58 -9.09 7.42 -7.01
CA THR A 58 -10.20 6.47 -6.80
C THR A 58 -10.64 5.75 -8.09
N PRO A 59 -10.75 6.38 -9.28
CA PRO A 59 -11.15 5.67 -10.49
C PRO A 59 -10.08 4.72 -11.07
N SER A 60 -8.82 4.86 -10.66
CA SER A 60 -7.67 4.18 -11.28
C SER A 60 -6.95 3.16 -10.40
N VAL A 61 -7.35 3.03 -9.15
CA VAL A 61 -6.70 2.12 -8.20
C VAL A 61 -7.72 1.24 -7.46
N SER A 62 -7.24 0.14 -6.86
CA SER A 62 -8.09 -0.77 -6.10
C SER A 62 -8.65 -0.12 -4.81
N ALA A 63 -9.77 -0.64 -4.31
CA ALA A 63 -10.35 -0.21 -3.04
C ALA A 63 -9.37 -0.36 -1.86
N ASP A 64 -8.50 -1.37 -1.89
CA ASP A 64 -7.48 -1.56 -0.85
C ASP A 64 -6.40 -0.48 -0.91
N GLN A 65 -6.03 -0.03 -2.11
CA GLN A 65 -5.10 1.09 -2.24
C GLN A 65 -5.69 2.41 -1.72
N ILE A 66 -6.99 2.62 -1.89
CA ILE A 66 -7.69 3.77 -1.28
C ILE A 66 -7.67 3.68 0.25
N LYS A 67 -7.84 2.49 0.83
CA LYS A 67 -7.68 2.28 2.29
C LYS A 67 -6.26 2.61 2.75
N ASP A 68 -5.24 2.25 1.97
CA ASP A 68 -3.85 2.57 2.25
C ASP A 68 -3.62 4.09 2.30
N TYR A 69 -4.13 4.86 1.33
CA TYR A 69 -4.02 6.33 1.35
C TYR A 69 -4.77 6.96 2.54
N ARG A 70 -5.94 6.43 2.89
CA ARG A 70 -6.67 6.87 4.10
C ARG A 70 -5.89 6.54 5.38
N THR A 71 -5.18 5.41 5.39
CA THR A 71 -4.30 5.03 6.51
C THR A 71 -3.12 5.98 6.64
N LEU A 72 -2.47 6.37 5.52
CA LEU A 72 -1.46 7.44 5.53
C LEU A 72 -2.03 8.72 6.15
N ARG A 73 -3.21 9.18 5.70
CA ARG A 73 -3.87 10.37 6.25
C ARG A 73 -4.13 10.26 7.75
N LYS A 74 -4.60 9.10 8.21
CA LYS A 74 -4.83 8.82 9.63
C LYS A 74 -3.54 8.98 10.45
N HIS A 75 -2.43 8.39 9.98
CA HIS A 75 -1.15 8.50 10.68
C HIS A 75 -0.57 9.91 10.66
N LEU A 76 -0.63 10.62 9.54
CA LEU A 76 -0.22 12.03 9.47
C LEU A 76 -1.05 12.91 10.42
N ASN A 77 -2.35 12.68 10.50
CA ASN A 77 -3.22 13.42 11.41
C ASN A 77 -2.96 13.10 12.90
N GLY A 78 -2.72 11.83 13.22
CA GLY A 78 -2.33 11.41 14.57
C GLY A 78 -0.97 11.98 14.98
N PHE A 79 -0.03 12.06 14.03
CA PHE A 79 1.31 12.59 14.25
C PHE A 79 1.33 14.09 14.63
N LYS A 80 0.34 14.90 14.22
CA LYS A 80 0.24 16.32 14.60
C LYS A 80 0.41 16.59 16.10
N LYS A 81 0.05 15.63 16.95
CA LYS A 81 0.16 15.76 18.42
C LYS A 81 1.56 15.57 18.96
N TYR A 82 2.46 14.99 18.15
CA TYR A 82 3.80 14.57 18.55
C TYR A 82 4.89 15.33 17.80
N SER A 83 4.55 15.92 16.66
CA SER A 83 5.49 16.67 15.85
C SER A 83 5.88 17.98 16.51
N SER A 84 7.16 18.28 16.51
CA SER A 84 7.71 19.59 16.95
C SER A 84 7.35 20.73 15.99
N GLN A 85 6.93 20.40 14.75
CA GLN A 85 6.62 21.35 13.70
C GLN A 85 5.24 21.03 13.07
N PRO A 86 4.56 22.01 12.46
CA PRO A 86 3.32 21.76 11.72
C PRO A 86 3.54 20.73 10.59
N VAL A 87 2.61 19.79 10.44
CA VAL A 87 2.62 18.78 9.36
C VAL A 87 2.21 19.43 8.05
N THR A 88 3.20 19.93 7.32
CA THR A 88 3.03 20.66 6.04
C THR A 88 4.09 20.19 5.04
N PHE A 89 3.89 20.47 3.76
CA PHE A 89 4.90 20.16 2.73
C PHE A 89 6.25 20.84 2.99
N ARG A 90 6.23 22.07 3.53
CA ARG A 90 7.45 22.85 3.85
C ARG A 90 8.32 22.15 4.88
N ASN A 91 7.71 21.45 5.83
CA ASN A 91 8.41 20.83 6.95
C ASN A 91 8.78 19.36 6.71
N LEU A 92 8.64 18.87 5.47
CA LEU A 92 9.09 17.53 5.08
C LEU A 92 10.61 17.48 4.95
N ASN A 93 11.29 17.49 6.08
CA ASN A 93 12.76 17.42 6.23
C ASN A 93 13.17 16.20 7.05
N LEU A 94 14.45 16.03 7.32
CA LEU A 94 14.99 14.91 8.09
C LEU A 94 14.43 14.85 9.52
N THR A 95 14.24 16.01 10.17
CA THR A 95 13.64 16.09 11.50
C THR A 95 12.22 15.52 11.48
N PHE A 96 11.40 15.96 10.51
CA PHE A 96 10.06 15.41 10.31
C PHE A 96 10.10 13.87 10.13
N TYR A 97 11.02 13.37 9.29
CA TYR A 97 11.14 11.94 9.05
C TYR A 97 11.44 11.17 10.33
N ASN A 98 12.42 11.63 11.10
CA ASN A 98 12.82 10.96 12.34
C ASN A 98 11.70 10.97 13.39
N GLU A 99 11.05 12.11 13.60
CA GLU A 99 9.91 12.23 14.52
C GLU A 99 8.71 11.38 14.05
N PHE A 100 8.45 11.34 12.74
CA PHE A 100 7.37 10.54 12.19
C PHE A 100 7.64 9.04 12.33
N MET A 101 8.87 8.59 12.12
CA MET A 101 9.27 7.20 12.35
C MET A 101 9.15 6.82 13.82
N ASP A 102 9.61 7.69 14.75
CA ASP A 102 9.42 7.46 16.20
C ASP A 102 7.94 7.35 16.55
N TYR A 103 7.10 8.23 16.02
CA TYR A 103 5.64 8.15 16.19
C TYR A 103 5.07 6.82 15.68
N LEU A 104 5.47 6.39 14.47
CA LEU A 104 4.97 5.14 13.90
C LEU A 104 5.37 3.92 14.71
N PHE A 105 6.60 3.88 15.24
CA PHE A 105 7.10 2.75 16.02
C PHE A 105 6.66 2.74 17.48
N HIS A 106 6.44 3.91 18.10
CA HIS A 106 6.32 3.98 19.56
C HIS A 106 5.07 4.68 20.07
N LYS A 107 4.26 5.30 19.21
CA LYS A 107 3.09 6.08 19.65
C LYS A 107 1.77 5.65 19.03
N VAL A 108 1.80 4.94 17.91
CA VAL A 108 0.58 4.44 17.25
C VAL A 108 -0.05 3.35 18.10
N VAL A 109 -1.30 3.55 18.50
CA VAL A 109 -2.09 2.53 19.19
C VAL A 109 -2.94 1.78 18.15
N LYS A 110 -2.78 0.45 18.08
CA LYS A 110 -3.56 -0.42 17.20
C LYS A 110 -4.91 -0.79 17.85
N PRO A 111 -5.88 -1.28 17.05
CA PRO A 111 -7.21 -1.66 17.58
C PRO A 111 -7.16 -2.72 18.69
N ASN A 112 -6.15 -3.59 18.67
CA ASN A 112 -5.93 -4.62 19.69
C ASN A 112 -5.16 -4.12 20.93
N GLY A 113 -4.94 -2.79 21.05
CA GLY A 113 -4.25 -2.16 22.16
C GLY A 113 -2.72 -2.22 22.09
N THR A 114 -2.12 -2.91 21.12
CA THR A 114 -0.66 -2.92 20.97
C THR A 114 -0.14 -1.59 20.45
N ILE A 115 1.06 -1.19 20.90
CA ILE A 115 1.69 0.08 20.53
C ILE A 115 2.73 -0.17 19.44
N GLY A 116 2.78 0.74 18.48
CA GLY A 116 3.75 0.74 17.39
C GLY A 116 3.38 -0.13 16.20
N LEU A 117 3.87 0.27 15.03
CA LEU A 117 3.77 -0.50 13.80
C LEU A 117 4.98 -1.44 13.65
N LEU A 118 4.80 -2.52 12.91
CA LEU A 118 5.92 -3.35 12.44
C LEU A 118 6.72 -2.60 11.35
N THR A 119 7.99 -2.95 11.20
CA THR A 119 8.93 -2.34 10.26
C THR A 119 8.36 -2.21 8.84
N ASN A 120 7.83 -3.29 8.28
CA ASN A 120 7.26 -3.28 6.93
C ASN A 120 6.00 -2.41 6.82
N SER A 121 5.21 -2.30 7.89
CA SER A 121 4.04 -1.42 7.94
C SER A 121 4.44 0.05 7.98
N ALA A 122 5.45 0.41 8.79
CA ALA A 122 6.00 1.76 8.84
C ALA A 122 6.63 2.14 7.49
N GLY A 123 7.42 1.24 6.88
CA GLY A 123 8.00 1.43 5.55
C GLY A 123 6.94 1.64 4.47
N LYS A 124 5.82 0.91 4.54
CA LYS A 124 4.68 1.13 3.63
C LYS A 124 4.12 2.56 3.75
N ILE A 125 3.97 3.08 4.97
CA ILE A 125 3.49 4.46 5.19
C ILE A 125 4.46 5.49 4.58
N ILE A 126 5.76 5.31 4.75
CA ILE A 126 6.77 6.19 4.14
C ILE A 126 6.72 6.11 2.60
N ARG A 127 6.57 4.90 2.03
CA ARG A 127 6.43 4.73 0.57
C ARG A 127 5.21 5.46 0.03
N LEU A 128 4.07 5.39 0.73
CA LEU A 128 2.84 6.09 0.36
C LEU A 128 3.01 7.61 0.46
N LEU A 129 3.67 8.12 1.52
CA LEU A 129 3.98 9.54 1.67
C LEU A 129 4.86 10.05 0.52
N LYS A 130 5.94 9.32 0.19
CA LYS A 130 6.81 9.68 -0.94
C LYS A 130 6.04 9.69 -2.27
N GLY A 131 5.19 8.70 -2.52
CA GLY A 131 4.36 8.64 -3.71
C GLY A 131 3.39 9.82 -3.82
N PHE A 132 2.75 10.20 -2.72
CA PHE A 132 1.86 11.35 -2.64
C PHE A 132 2.60 12.67 -2.91
N VAL A 133 3.74 12.89 -2.24
CA VAL A 133 4.55 14.11 -2.40
C VAL A 133 5.06 14.23 -3.85
N ASN A 134 5.62 13.14 -4.40
CA ASN A 134 6.07 13.13 -5.79
C ASN A 134 4.94 13.44 -6.78
N TYR A 135 3.74 12.93 -6.53
CA TYR A 135 2.58 13.26 -7.37
C TYR A 135 2.27 14.76 -7.34
N GLN A 136 2.32 15.41 -6.17
CA GLN A 136 2.09 16.84 -6.03
C GLN A 136 3.19 17.67 -6.73
N ILE A 137 4.43 17.21 -6.68
CA ILE A 137 5.58 17.82 -7.40
C ILE A 137 5.34 17.72 -8.92
N VAL A 138 5.03 16.53 -9.43
CA VAL A 138 4.79 16.30 -10.87
C VAL A 138 3.60 17.13 -11.38
N LYS A 139 2.55 17.31 -10.55
CA LYS A 139 1.43 18.20 -10.87
C LYS A 139 1.78 19.69 -10.79
N GLY A 140 2.96 20.07 -10.33
CA GLY A 140 3.33 21.47 -10.11
C GLY A 140 2.58 22.15 -8.97
N VAL A 141 1.92 21.38 -8.07
CA VAL A 141 1.18 21.91 -6.91
C VAL A 141 2.15 22.41 -5.84
N ILE A 142 3.26 21.74 -5.69
CA ILE A 142 4.35 22.11 -4.78
C ILE A 142 5.71 22.05 -5.52
N PRO A 143 6.70 22.81 -5.07
CA PRO A 143 8.05 22.73 -5.62
C PRO A 143 8.70 21.37 -5.26
N PRO A 144 9.81 20.98 -5.94
CA PRO A 144 10.57 19.80 -5.61
C PRO A 144 11.02 19.78 -4.15
N ILE A 145 10.83 18.65 -3.48
CA ILE A 145 11.26 18.39 -2.10
C ILE A 145 12.25 17.23 -2.13
N ASP A 146 13.37 17.36 -1.45
CA ASP A 146 14.35 16.29 -1.33
C ASP A 146 13.90 15.23 -0.31
N LEU A 147 13.44 14.10 -0.82
CA LEU A 147 13.00 12.95 -0.02
C LEU A 147 14.02 11.79 -0.03
N ARG A 148 15.30 12.02 -0.40
CA ARG A 148 16.34 10.96 -0.42
C ARG A 148 16.57 10.37 0.97
N ASN A 149 16.47 11.19 2.01
CA ASN A 149 16.64 10.78 3.39
C ASN A 149 15.38 10.11 3.99
N PHE A 150 14.25 10.12 3.30
CA PHE A 150 13.05 9.38 3.70
C PHE A 150 13.22 7.91 3.28
N LYS A 151 13.99 7.16 4.06
CA LYS A 151 14.26 5.74 3.77
C LYS A 151 13.00 4.92 3.99
N VAL A 152 12.68 4.07 3.02
CA VAL A 152 11.66 3.03 3.19
C VAL A 152 12.33 1.88 3.92
N VAL A 153 11.96 1.70 5.19
CA VAL A 153 12.49 0.58 5.99
C VAL A 153 11.75 -0.70 5.62
N GLU A 154 12.50 -1.78 5.44
CA GLU A 154 11.99 -3.12 5.14
C GLU A 154 12.77 -4.14 5.94
N GLU A 155 12.07 -5.15 6.40
CA GLU A 155 12.60 -6.28 7.14
C GLU A 155 12.19 -7.56 6.40
N GLU A 156 13.14 -8.41 6.12
CA GLU A 156 12.85 -9.74 5.61
C GLU A 156 12.12 -10.55 6.67
N THR A 157 11.06 -11.21 6.26
CA THR A 157 10.28 -12.09 7.14
C THR A 157 10.50 -13.52 6.70
N ASP A 158 10.88 -14.36 7.63
CA ASP A 158 10.97 -15.80 7.39
C ASP A 158 9.57 -16.33 7.03
N ALA A 159 9.49 -17.04 5.92
CA ALA A 159 8.29 -17.75 5.53
C ALA A 159 8.29 -19.15 6.16
N ILE A 160 7.33 -19.42 7.03
CA ILE A 160 7.06 -20.77 7.51
C ILE A 160 6.17 -21.44 6.46
N TYR A 161 6.55 -22.63 6.02
CA TYR A 161 5.79 -23.46 5.09
C TYR A 161 5.54 -24.83 5.67
N LEU A 162 4.46 -25.46 5.24
CA LEU A 162 4.15 -26.83 5.61
C LEU A 162 4.86 -27.79 4.67
N SER A 163 5.44 -28.85 5.21
CA SER A 163 5.97 -29.97 4.43
C SER A 163 4.83 -30.80 3.83
N GLU A 164 5.13 -31.60 2.82
CA GLU A 164 4.18 -32.54 2.22
C GLU A 164 3.56 -33.49 3.28
N LYS A 165 4.36 -33.96 4.26
CA LYS A 165 3.89 -34.81 5.35
C LYS A 165 2.87 -34.10 6.25
N GLU A 166 3.09 -32.82 6.53
CA GLU A 166 2.16 -32.02 7.33
C GLU A 166 0.87 -31.73 6.56
N LEU A 167 0.96 -31.47 5.26
CA LEU A 167 -0.21 -31.31 4.40
C LEU A 167 -1.03 -32.60 4.32
N ALA A 168 -0.37 -33.76 4.15
CA ALA A 168 -1.02 -35.07 4.17
C ALA A 168 -1.74 -35.31 5.53
N ALA A 169 -1.05 -35.05 6.64
CA ALA A 169 -1.63 -35.22 7.97
C ALA A 169 -2.86 -34.29 8.18
N ILE A 170 -2.85 -33.08 7.65
CA ILE A 170 -4.01 -32.16 7.70
C ILE A 170 -5.15 -32.71 6.84
N TYR A 171 -4.86 -33.25 5.65
CA TYR A 171 -5.89 -33.82 4.77
C TYR A 171 -6.56 -35.07 5.37
N GLU A 172 -5.79 -35.90 6.06
CA GLU A 172 -6.25 -37.16 6.66
C GLU A 172 -7.00 -36.98 8.01
N LEU A 173 -7.08 -35.75 8.55
CA LEU A 173 -7.83 -35.49 9.77
C LEU A 173 -9.30 -35.89 9.61
N ASP A 174 -9.79 -36.69 10.56
CA ASP A 174 -11.23 -36.98 10.64
C ASP A 174 -11.99 -35.75 11.18
N LEU A 175 -12.67 -35.06 10.28
CA LEU A 175 -13.49 -33.90 10.55
C LEU A 175 -14.99 -34.15 10.30
N SER A 176 -15.42 -35.42 10.28
CA SER A 176 -16.79 -35.82 10.02
C SER A 176 -17.81 -35.21 11.00
N GLY A 177 -17.36 -34.79 12.18
CA GLY A 177 -18.18 -34.10 13.19
C GLY A 177 -18.27 -32.57 13.01
N ASP A 178 -17.46 -31.94 12.14
CA ASP A 178 -17.43 -30.50 11.94
C ASP A 178 -17.30 -30.16 10.43
N LYS A 179 -18.46 -30.06 9.78
CA LYS A 179 -18.53 -29.74 8.35
C LYS A 179 -17.83 -28.45 7.99
N GLN A 180 -17.89 -27.43 8.85
CA GLN A 180 -17.25 -26.13 8.57
C GLN A 180 -15.73 -26.26 8.56
N LEU A 181 -15.18 -27.00 9.52
CA LEU A 181 -13.74 -27.22 9.58
C LEU A 181 -13.25 -28.10 8.44
N GLU A 182 -14.06 -29.10 8.03
CA GLU A 182 -13.79 -29.91 6.83
C GLU A 182 -13.74 -29.05 5.56
N GLU A 183 -14.70 -28.16 5.35
CA GLU A 183 -14.73 -27.23 4.21
C GLU A 183 -13.51 -26.30 4.21
N ILE A 184 -13.11 -25.76 5.38
CA ILE A 184 -11.92 -24.92 5.53
C ILE A 184 -10.66 -25.70 5.15
N ARG A 185 -10.51 -26.93 5.67
CA ARG A 185 -9.38 -27.82 5.34
C ARG A 185 -9.28 -28.05 3.84
N ASP A 186 -10.37 -28.41 3.19
CA ASP A 186 -10.38 -28.77 1.78
C ASP A 186 -10.04 -27.57 0.87
N VAL A 187 -10.57 -26.38 1.19
CA VAL A 187 -10.19 -25.13 0.51
C VAL A 187 -8.72 -24.78 0.76
N PHE A 188 -8.21 -24.97 1.98
CA PHE A 188 -6.82 -24.73 2.33
C PHE A 188 -5.87 -25.67 1.55
N ILE A 189 -6.14 -26.98 1.54
CA ILE A 189 -5.36 -27.98 0.81
C ILE A 189 -5.36 -27.67 -0.70
N THR A 190 -6.52 -27.36 -1.28
CA THR A 190 -6.60 -26.93 -2.68
C THR A 190 -5.73 -25.71 -2.94
N GLY A 191 -5.75 -24.74 -2.04
CA GLY A 191 -4.89 -23.54 -2.14
C GLY A 191 -3.40 -23.87 -2.11
N CYS A 192 -2.96 -24.80 -1.25
CA CYS A 192 -1.57 -25.22 -1.14
C CYS A 192 -1.06 -25.92 -2.41
N PHE A 193 -1.84 -26.82 -3.00
CA PHE A 193 -1.43 -27.57 -4.18
C PHE A 193 -1.61 -26.81 -5.51
N THR A 194 -2.48 -25.80 -5.56
CA THR A 194 -2.67 -24.98 -6.76
C THR A 194 -1.82 -23.71 -6.77
N GLY A 195 -1.34 -23.25 -5.60
CA GLY A 195 -0.67 -21.94 -5.45
C GLY A 195 -1.57 -20.74 -5.78
N LEU A 196 -2.87 -20.93 -5.88
CA LEU A 196 -3.82 -19.87 -6.16
C LEU A 196 -3.92 -18.89 -5.00
N ARG A 197 -4.00 -17.60 -5.31
CA ARG A 197 -4.37 -16.62 -4.30
C ARG A 197 -5.79 -16.88 -3.82
N TYR A 198 -6.06 -16.63 -2.55
CA TYR A 198 -7.40 -16.80 -2.00
C TYR A 198 -8.49 -16.08 -2.82
N SER A 199 -8.20 -14.90 -3.37
CA SER A 199 -9.14 -14.16 -4.23
C SER A 199 -9.48 -14.90 -5.53
N ASP A 200 -8.56 -15.70 -6.04
CA ASP A 200 -8.73 -16.48 -7.27
C ASP A 200 -9.38 -17.83 -6.93
N LEU A 201 -8.91 -18.49 -5.86
CA LEU A 201 -9.47 -19.74 -5.34
C LEU A 201 -10.95 -19.60 -4.97
N SER A 202 -11.34 -18.50 -4.31
CA SER A 202 -12.73 -18.24 -3.91
C SER A 202 -13.70 -17.97 -5.07
N THR A 203 -13.18 -17.85 -6.29
CA THR A 203 -13.98 -17.68 -7.53
C THR A 203 -13.88 -18.89 -8.45
N LEU A 204 -13.22 -19.95 -7.98
CA LEU A 204 -13.14 -21.19 -8.75
C LEU A 204 -14.55 -21.77 -8.91
N SER A 205 -14.88 -22.13 -10.14
CA SER A 205 -16.21 -22.65 -10.55
C SER A 205 -16.01 -23.72 -11.63
N PRO A 206 -17.02 -24.53 -11.93
CA PRO A 206 -16.92 -25.62 -12.93
C PRO A 206 -16.41 -25.16 -14.30
N GLU A 207 -16.68 -23.91 -14.70
CA GLU A 207 -16.22 -23.35 -15.99
C GLU A 207 -14.69 -23.20 -16.09
N HIS A 208 -13.99 -23.20 -14.95
CA HIS A 208 -12.52 -23.13 -14.89
C HIS A 208 -11.85 -24.50 -14.96
N ILE A 209 -12.64 -25.60 -14.93
CA ILE A 209 -12.11 -26.97 -14.84
C ILE A 209 -12.13 -27.62 -16.21
N ASP A 210 -10.97 -28.02 -16.66
CA ASP A 210 -10.76 -28.82 -17.87
C ASP A 210 -10.51 -30.27 -17.45
N LEU A 211 -11.56 -31.08 -17.49
CA LEU A 211 -11.52 -32.48 -17.09
C LEU A 211 -10.74 -33.36 -18.07
N ASP A 212 -10.73 -33.01 -19.36
CA ASP A 212 -10.05 -33.79 -20.38
C ASP A 212 -8.53 -33.69 -20.24
N ASN A 213 -8.03 -32.53 -19.83
CA ASN A 213 -6.61 -32.28 -19.64
C ASN A 213 -6.19 -32.25 -18.16
N GLU A 214 -7.11 -32.50 -17.24
CA GLU A 214 -6.90 -32.45 -15.78
C GLU A 214 -6.27 -31.12 -15.30
N ASN A 215 -6.77 -30.00 -15.82
CA ASN A 215 -6.25 -28.67 -15.53
C ASN A 215 -7.32 -27.72 -14.98
N ILE A 216 -6.84 -26.72 -14.22
CA ILE A 216 -7.59 -25.53 -13.83
C ILE A 216 -7.15 -24.38 -14.72
N ASN A 217 -8.07 -23.81 -15.49
CA ASN A 217 -7.83 -22.70 -16.41
C ASN A 217 -8.54 -21.46 -15.91
N LEU A 218 -7.79 -20.46 -15.42
CA LEU A 218 -8.42 -19.23 -14.93
C LEU A 218 -7.60 -17.98 -15.25
N LYS A 219 -8.27 -16.82 -15.23
CA LYS A 219 -7.63 -15.51 -15.33
C LYS A 219 -7.52 -14.92 -13.93
N GLN A 220 -6.29 -14.75 -13.45
CA GLN A 220 -6.04 -14.19 -12.12
C GLN A 220 -6.58 -12.77 -11.99
N ARG A 221 -7.36 -12.50 -10.94
CA ARG A 221 -8.05 -11.22 -10.72
C ARG A 221 -7.08 -10.05 -10.50
N LYS A 222 -5.99 -10.29 -9.77
CA LYS A 222 -5.06 -9.22 -9.37
C LYS A 222 -4.13 -8.76 -10.48
N VAL A 223 -3.68 -9.70 -11.32
CA VAL A 223 -2.65 -9.42 -12.35
C VAL A 223 -3.19 -9.59 -13.77
N HIS A 224 -4.44 -10.02 -13.91
CA HIS A 224 -5.14 -10.25 -15.19
C HIS A 224 -4.42 -11.21 -16.15
N LYS A 225 -3.57 -12.12 -15.63
CA LYS A 225 -2.89 -13.16 -16.41
C LYS A 225 -3.70 -14.44 -16.41
N ALA A 226 -3.80 -15.08 -17.57
CA ALA A 226 -4.29 -16.44 -17.67
C ALA A 226 -3.24 -17.40 -17.10
N VAL A 227 -3.70 -18.39 -16.34
CA VAL A 227 -2.88 -19.47 -15.79
C VAL A 227 -3.57 -20.80 -16.03
N VAL A 228 -2.75 -21.82 -16.30
CA VAL A 228 -3.14 -23.21 -16.41
C VAL A 228 -2.42 -23.96 -15.29
N ILE A 229 -3.16 -24.62 -14.43
CA ILE A 229 -2.65 -25.30 -13.24
C ILE A 229 -3.07 -26.75 -13.29
N PRO A 230 -2.14 -27.73 -13.28
CA PRO A 230 -2.49 -29.14 -13.25
C PRO A 230 -3.21 -29.49 -11.93
N MET A 231 -4.22 -30.32 -12.01
CA MET A 231 -4.89 -30.90 -10.85
C MET A 231 -4.09 -32.13 -10.40
N ILE A 232 -3.32 -31.98 -9.34
CA ILE A 232 -2.46 -33.02 -8.77
C ILE A 232 -2.88 -33.39 -7.36
N ASP A 233 -2.44 -34.54 -6.90
CA ASP A 233 -2.62 -35.06 -5.54
C ASP A 233 -4.08 -35.05 -5.06
N TYR A 234 -4.39 -34.31 -4.01
CA TYR A 234 -5.72 -34.26 -3.38
C TYR A 234 -6.73 -33.35 -4.12
N VAL A 235 -6.25 -32.54 -5.06
CA VAL A 235 -7.09 -31.50 -5.73
C VAL A 235 -8.25 -32.12 -6.52
N PRO A 236 -8.06 -33.17 -7.35
CA PRO A 236 -9.15 -33.78 -8.13
C PRO A 236 -10.27 -34.32 -7.22
N GLU A 237 -9.90 -35.00 -6.13
CA GLU A 237 -10.88 -35.58 -5.20
C GLU A 237 -11.66 -34.51 -4.46
N ILE A 238 -10.98 -33.48 -3.97
CA ILE A 238 -11.62 -32.34 -3.28
C ILE A 238 -12.57 -31.63 -4.24
N LEU A 239 -12.13 -31.29 -5.45
CA LEU A 239 -12.99 -30.60 -6.43
C LEU A 239 -14.21 -31.44 -6.79
N LYS A 240 -14.06 -32.74 -7.00
CA LYS A 240 -15.16 -33.66 -7.27
C LYS A 240 -16.17 -33.73 -6.12
N LYS A 241 -15.70 -33.74 -4.86
CA LYS A 241 -16.53 -33.72 -3.63
C LYS A 241 -17.49 -32.53 -3.62
N TYR A 242 -17.05 -31.36 -4.11
CA TYR A 242 -17.85 -30.13 -4.16
C TYR A 242 -18.44 -29.83 -5.53
N ASN A 243 -18.53 -30.82 -6.42
CA ASN A 243 -19.02 -30.63 -7.81
C ASN A 243 -18.31 -29.47 -8.53
N TYR A 244 -17.00 -29.31 -8.27
CA TYR A 244 -16.12 -28.27 -8.85
C TYR A 244 -16.48 -26.83 -8.46
N ASP A 245 -17.30 -26.64 -7.43
CA ASP A 245 -17.64 -25.34 -6.83
C ASP A 245 -17.26 -25.36 -5.35
N LEU A 246 -16.07 -24.87 -5.03
CA LEU A 246 -15.52 -24.93 -3.69
C LEU A 246 -16.34 -24.08 -2.69
N PRO A 247 -16.41 -24.51 -1.42
CA PRO A 247 -17.03 -23.73 -0.36
C PRO A 247 -16.45 -22.33 -0.22
N LYS A 248 -17.31 -21.34 -0.02
CA LYS A 248 -16.90 -19.95 0.19
C LYS A 248 -16.63 -19.70 1.65
N ILE A 249 -15.36 -19.74 2.02
CA ILE A 249 -14.92 -19.49 3.39
C ILE A 249 -14.89 -17.98 3.67
N PRO A 250 -15.54 -17.48 4.73
CA PRO A 250 -15.44 -16.08 5.12
C PRO A 250 -14.01 -15.74 5.57
N ARG A 251 -13.59 -14.50 5.28
CA ARG A 251 -12.28 -13.96 5.70
C ARG A 251 -12.31 -13.55 7.17
#